data_3f9f3052a868e10ca08d1b4480a3f6ce
#
_entry.id   3f9f3052a868e10ca08d1b4480a3f6ce
#
_cell.length_a   1.000
_cell.length_b   1.000
_cell.length_c   1.000
_cell.angle_alpha   90.00
_cell.angle_beta   90.00
_cell.angle_gamma   90.00
#
_symmetry.space_group_name_H-M   'P 1'
#
loop_
_entity.id
_entity.type
_entity.pdbx_description
1 polymer ?
#
loop_
_entity_poly.entity_id
_entity_poly.type
_entity_poly.pdbx_seq_one_letter_code
_entity_poly.pdbx_strand_id
1 'polypeptide(L)'
;PAAPSRPQESQPPVGQNVVLSTAQIRYCLAEDIRLDGAKSAVNNYIDSDVDRFNAMVADYNSRCSSFKYQTNNRGRNDLNSAQRDIEPFRSQLQSAGRSRFGRSPSTGSLSAPTPSRPAPDATVQAVQRKLNELGYSAGTPDGLMGRGTRSAIIAFQQDRGLTATGVA
;
A
#
# COMPACT_ATOMS: atom_id res chain seq x y z
N PRO A 1 -5.99 34.34 7.76
CA PRO A 1 -7.07 33.38 7.69
C PRO A 1 -6.55 32.00 8.10
N ALA A 2 -7.16 31.41 9.13
CA ALA A 2 -6.82 30.06 9.59
C ALA A 2 -7.07 29.06 8.46
N ALA A 3 -6.14 28.11 8.23
CA ALA A 3 -6.36 27.03 7.31
C ALA A 3 -7.63 26.25 7.72
N PRO A 4 -8.45 25.78 6.76
CA PRO A 4 -9.65 25.04 7.09
C PRO A 4 -9.28 23.80 7.91
N SER A 5 -9.95 23.64 9.04
CA SER A 5 -9.76 22.46 9.90
C SER A 5 -10.23 21.22 9.15
N ARG A 6 -9.43 20.16 9.19
CA ARG A 6 -9.80 18.90 8.57
C ARG A 6 -11.07 18.34 9.24
N PRO A 7 -12.05 17.88 8.45
CA PRO A 7 -13.29 17.35 9.02
C PRO A 7 -13.01 16.08 9.82
N GLN A 8 -13.82 15.88 10.87
CA GLN A 8 -13.67 14.73 11.75
C GLN A 8 -13.91 13.42 11.01
N GLU A 9 -12.99 12.49 11.16
CA GLU A 9 -13.05 11.13 10.67
C GLU A 9 -13.28 10.16 11.82
N SER A 10 -14.09 9.12 11.60
CA SER A 10 -14.33 8.06 12.57
C SER A 10 -14.14 6.71 11.90
N GLN A 11 -13.31 5.85 12.48
CA GLN A 11 -13.07 4.52 11.94
C GLN A 11 -14.34 3.67 12.00
N PRO A 12 -14.80 3.09 10.87
CA PRO A 12 -15.98 2.22 10.88
C PRO A 12 -15.66 0.85 11.51
N PRO A 13 -16.68 0.14 11.99
CA PRO A 13 -16.52 -1.24 12.42
C PRO A 13 -16.16 -2.15 11.23
N VAL A 14 -15.53 -3.27 11.53
CA VAL A 14 -15.33 -4.34 10.54
C VAL A 14 -16.68 -4.94 10.18
N GLY A 15 -16.97 -5.10 8.90
CA GLY A 15 -18.18 -5.71 8.41
C GLY A 15 -18.55 -5.28 7.00
N GLN A 16 -19.43 -6.01 6.37
CA GLN A 16 -19.97 -5.71 5.04
C GLN A 16 -21.41 -5.19 5.14
N ASN A 17 -21.79 -4.30 4.22
CA ASN A 17 -23.13 -3.73 4.13
C ASN A 17 -23.58 -2.97 5.41
N VAL A 18 -22.65 -2.52 6.21
CA VAL A 18 -22.91 -1.69 7.40
C VAL A 18 -23.36 -0.30 6.95
N VAL A 19 -24.36 0.28 7.62
CA VAL A 19 -24.76 1.67 7.38
C VAL A 19 -23.76 2.58 8.08
N LEU A 20 -22.99 3.33 7.31
CA LEU A 20 -21.98 4.24 7.84
C LEU A 20 -22.53 5.67 8.03
N SER A 21 -22.10 6.32 9.09
CA SER A 21 -22.32 7.76 9.31
C SER A 21 -21.42 8.58 8.38
N THR A 22 -21.74 9.86 8.17
CA THR A 22 -20.91 10.78 7.37
C THR A 22 -19.45 10.80 7.83
N ALA A 23 -19.17 10.77 9.13
CA ALA A 23 -17.80 10.74 9.67
C ALA A 23 -17.05 9.44 9.34
N GLN A 24 -17.75 8.31 9.33
CA GLN A 24 -17.19 7.01 8.93
C GLN A 24 -16.94 6.92 7.41
N ILE A 25 -17.84 7.51 6.61
CA ILE A 25 -17.63 7.61 5.16
C ILE A 25 -16.43 8.50 4.86
N ARG A 26 -16.25 9.63 5.56
CA ARG A 26 -15.05 10.47 5.45
C ARG A 26 -13.78 9.68 5.74
N TYR A 27 -13.79 8.83 6.77
CA TYR A 27 -12.66 7.94 7.07
C TYR A 27 -12.33 7.03 5.88
N CYS A 28 -13.33 6.35 5.30
CA CYS A 28 -13.13 5.46 4.17
C CYS A 28 -12.57 6.21 2.94
N LEU A 29 -13.12 7.36 2.58
CA LEU A 29 -12.64 8.18 1.48
C LEU A 29 -11.22 8.72 1.73
N ALA A 30 -10.95 9.17 2.95
CA ALA A 30 -9.63 9.66 3.32
C ALA A 30 -8.59 8.53 3.35
N GLU A 31 -8.97 7.33 3.81
CA GLU A 31 -8.07 6.18 3.86
C GLU A 31 -7.77 5.63 2.46
N ASP A 32 -8.72 5.66 1.53
CA ASP A 32 -8.50 5.35 0.12
C ASP A 32 -7.41 6.25 -0.48
N ILE A 33 -7.53 7.57 -0.27
CA ILE A 33 -6.53 8.55 -0.73
C ILE A 33 -5.17 8.33 -0.06
N ARG A 34 -5.14 7.96 1.23
CA ARG A 34 -3.89 7.65 1.95
C ARG A 34 -3.25 6.38 1.41
N LEU A 35 -4.04 5.35 1.09
CA LEU A 35 -3.55 4.11 0.49
C LEU A 35 -2.97 4.35 -0.90
N ASP A 36 -3.60 5.20 -1.71
CA ASP A 36 -3.06 5.62 -3.01
C ASP A 36 -1.70 6.34 -2.84
N GLY A 37 -1.61 7.26 -1.89
CA GLY A 37 -0.35 7.89 -1.54
C GLY A 37 0.71 6.91 -1.02
N ALA A 38 0.32 5.98 -0.15
CA ALA A 38 1.19 4.95 0.40
C ALA A 38 1.73 4.02 -0.68
N LYS A 39 0.87 3.60 -1.64
CA LYS A 39 1.25 2.74 -2.77
C LYS A 39 2.42 3.31 -3.57
N SER A 40 2.48 4.63 -3.73
CA SER A 40 3.59 5.29 -4.44
C SER A 40 4.91 5.31 -3.66
N ALA A 41 4.88 5.06 -2.35
CA ALA A 41 6.03 5.11 -1.45
C ALA A 41 6.50 3.72 -0.99
N VAL A 42 5.72 2.67 -1.23
CA VAL A 42 6.10 1.28 -0.91
C VAL A 42 7.32 0.87 -1.70
N ASN A 43 8.33 0.37 -1.02
CA ASN A 43 9.46 -0.27 -1.67
C ASN A 43 9.14 -1.76 -1.91
N ASN A 44 8.85 -2.11 -3.15
CA ASN A 44 8.49 -3.48 -3.54
C ASN A 44 9.64 -4.50 -3.38
N TYR A 45 10.86 -4.03 -3.11
CA TYR A 45 12.02 -4.87 -2.83
C TYR A 45 12.19 -5.17 -1.34
N ILE A 46 11.38 -4.55 -0.48
CA ILE A 46 11.40 -4.73 0.97
C ILE A 46 10.11 -5.45 1.38
N ASP A 47 10.23 -6.71 1.80
CA ASP A 47 9.07 -7.54 2.16
C ASP A 47 8.22 -6.92 3.28
N SER A 48 8.87 -6.35 4.29
CA SER A 48 8.15 -5.69 5.39
C SER A 48 7.31 -4.50 4.93
N ASP A 49 7.73 -3.77 3.89
CA ASP A 49 6.93 -2.69 3.31
C ASP A 49 5.73 -3.25 2.55
N VAL A 50 5.95 -4.31 1.79
CA VAL A 50 4.88 -5.01 1.05
C VAL A 50 3.87 -5.61 2.00
N ASP A 51 4.31 -6.31 3.04
CA ASP A 51 3.43 -6.93 4.04
C ASP A 51 2.63 -5.87 4.80
N ARG A 52 3.27 -4.77 5.18
CA ARG A 52 2.62 -3.64 5.83
C ARG A 52 1.56 -3.00 4.93
N PHE A 53 1.86 -2.79 3.66
CA PHE A 53 0.89 -2.26 2.70
C PHE A 53 -0.30 -3.20 2.52
N ASN A 54 -0.04 -4.49 2.36
CA ASN A 54 -1.09 -5.51 2.24
C ASN A 54 -1.98 -5.57 3.48
N ALA A 55 -1.41 -5.45 4.68
CA ALA A 55 -2.18 -5.40 5.92
C ALA A 55 -3.08 -4.15 5.99
N MET A 56 -2.58 -2.99 5.54
CA MET A 56 -3.38 -1.76 5.46
C MET A 56 -4.54 -1.89 4.46
N VAL A 57 -4.29 -2.48 3.30
CA VAL A 57 -5.34 -2.76 2.29
C VAL A 57 -6.36 -3.75 2.82
N ALA A 58 -5.93 -4.78 3.55
CA ALA A 58 -6.83 -5.77 4.16
C ALA A 58 -7.73 -5.13 5.22
N ASP A 59 -7.19 -4.27 6.10
CA ASP A 59 -8.00 -3.53 7.08
C ASP A 59 -9.01 -2.59 6.39
N TYR A 60 -8.56 -1.83 5.39
CA TYR A 60 -9.44 -0.99 4.57
C TYR A 60 -10.60 -1.80 3.95
N ASN A 61 -10.29 -2.90 3.32
CA ASN A 61 -11.30 -3.76 2.68
C ASN A 61 -12.28 -4.34 3.68
N SER A 62 -11.83 -4.68 4.89
CA SER A 62 -12.69 -5.23 5.94
C SER A 62 -13.73 -4.24 6.46
N ARG A 63 -13.52 -2.93 6.25
CA ARG A 63 -14.34 -1.84 6.79
C ARG A 63 -15.04 -1.00 5.72
N CYS A 64 -14.39 -0.83 4.57
CA CYS A 64 -14.75 0.18 3.56
C CYS A 64 -15.10 -0.39 2.20
N SER A 65 -14.90 -1.69 1.94
CA SER A 65 -15.15 -2.27 0.61
C SER A 65 -16.62 -2.34 0.23
N SER A 66 -17.51 -2.43 1.23
CA SER A 66 -18.94 -2.52 1.01
C SER A 66 -19.69 -1.91 2.19
N PHE A 67 -20.30 -0.75 1.97
CA PHE A 67 -21.09 -0.05 2.98
C PHE A 67 -22.36 0.56 2.38
N LYS A 68 -23.31 0.87 3.25
CA LYS A 68 -24.54 1.61 2.93
C LYS A 68 -24.46 3.00 3.55
N TYR A 69 -25.19 3.95 2.98
CA TYR A 69 -25.29 5.32 3.48
C TYR A 69 -26.73 5.81 3.44
N GLN A 70 -27.03 6.83 4.20
CA GLN A 70 -28.36 7.40 4.25
C GLN A 70 -28.53 8.52 3.23
N THR A 71 -29.73 8.64 2.68
CA THR A 71 -30.15 9.74 1.81
C THR A 71 -31.31 10.45 2.48
N ASN A 72 -31.21 11.75 2.67
CA ASN A 72 -32.30 12.55 3.22
C ASN A 72 -33.35 12.89 2.17
N ASN A 73 -34.53 13.37 2.60
CA ASN A 73 -35.67 13.73 1.75
C ASN A 73 -35.40 14.86 0.74
N ARG A 74 -34.22 15.50 0.78
CA ARG A 74 -33.79 16.56 -0.17
C ARG A 74 -32.79 16.05 -1.20
N GLY A 75 -32.63 14.72 -1.34
CA GLY A 75 -31.70 14.11 -2.29
C GLY A 75 -30.22 14.25 -1.92
N ARG A 76 -29.91 14.81 -0.76
CA ARG A 76 -28.54 14.84 -0.21
C ARG A 76 -28.26 13.54 0.49
N ASN A 77 -27.17 12.90 0.15
CA ASN A 77 -26.71 11.69 0.83
C ASN A 77 -25.39 11.94 1.57
N ASP A 78 -25.14 11.10 2.55
CA ASP A 78 -23.95 11.20 3.38
C ASP A 78 -22.65 11.01 2.58
N LEU A 79 -22.69 10.22 1.51
CA LEU A 79 -21.55 10.01 0.62
C LEU A 79 -21.12 11.31 -0.08
N ASN A 80 -22.07 12.03 -0.71
CA ASN A 80 -21.78 13.29 -1.39
C ASN A 80 -21.30 14.37 -0.41
N SER A 81 -21.80 14.36 0.82
CA SER A 81 -21.36 15.27 1.87
C SER A 81 -19.91 14.96 2.26
N ALA A 82 -19.60 13.70 2.53
CA ALA A 82 -18.26 13.25 2.88
C ALA A 82 -17.23 13.52 1.77
N GLN A 83 -17.61 13.30 0.50
CA GLN A 83 -16.74 13.59 -0.65
C GLN A 83 -16.35 15.07 -0.72
N ARG A 84 -17.32 15.98 -0.61
CA ARG A 84 -17.04 17.44 -0.61
C ARG A 84 -16.17 17.87 0.56
N ASP A 85 -16.34 17.25 1.70
CA ASP A 85 -15.59 17.57 2.92
C ASP A 85 -14.12 17.12 2.82
N ILE A 86 -13.85 16.02 2.11
CA ILE A 86 -12.51 15.43 1.98
C ILE A 86 -11.73 15.99 0.79
N GLU A 87 -12.41 16.40 -0.29
CA GLU A 87 -11.75 16.84 -1.53
C GLU A 87 -10.69 17.95 -1.31
N PRO A 88 -10.89 18.99 -0.50
CA PRO A 88 -9.89 20.03 -0.26
C PRO A 88 -8.61 19.51 0.40
N PHE A 89 -8.66 18.33 1.02
CA PHE A 89 -7.54 17.73 1.76
C PHE A 89 -6.84 16.60 1.00
N ARG A 90 -7.22 16.33 -0.24
CA ARG A 90 -6.68 15.22 -1.04
C ARG A 90 -5.15 15.17 -1.08
N SER A 91 -4.50 16.29 -1.41
CA SER A 91 -3.02 16.36 -1.47
C SER A 91 -2.37 16.09 -0.10
N GLN A 92 -2.99 16.59 0.95
CA GLN A 92 -2.53 16.40 2.33
C GLN A 92 -2.67 14.93 2.76
N LEU A 93 -3.79 14.28 2.39
CA LEU A 93 -4.03 12.87 2.65
C LEU A 93 -3.08 11.96 1.87
N GLN A 94 -2.81 12.26 0.60
CA GLN A 94 -1.80 11.54 -0.19
C GLN A 94 -0.42 11.65 0.44
N SER A 95 -0.03 12.86 0.89
CA SER A 95 1.24 13.07 1.59
C SER A 95 1.31 12.28 2.90
N ALA A 96 0.22 12.26 3.67
CA ALA A 96 0.13 11.44 4.87
C ALA A 96 0.24 9.94 4.57
N GLY A 97 -0.30 9.48 3.45
CA GLY A 97 -0.14 8.12 2.97
C GLY A 97 1.32 7.78 2.64
N ARG A 98 1.98 8.62 1.86
CA ARG A 98 3.41 8.46 1.53
C ARG A 98 4.28 8.42 2.79
N SER A 99 3.98 9.25 3.79
CA SER A 99 4.73 9.31 5.05
C SER A 99 4.68 8.01 5.86
N ARG A 100 3.73 7.12 5.60
CA ARG A 100 3.66 5.80 6.26
C ARG A 100 4.82 4.88 5.86
N PHE A 101 5.44 5.11 4.69
CA PHE A 101 6.58 4.35 4.16
C PHE A 101 7.82 5.23 3.98
N GLY A 102 7.68 6.56 4.05
CA GLY A 102 8.79 7.49 4.04
C GLY A 102 9.50 7.49 5.38
N ARG A 103 10.83 7.44 5.37
CA ARG A 103 11.61 7.93 6.50
C ARG A 103 11.23 9.39 6.67
N SER A 104 10.80 9.78 7.86
CA SER A 104 10.54 11.20 8.18
C SER A 104 11.69 12.03 7.65
N PRO A 105 11.43 13.16 6.93
CA PRO A 105 12.46 14.12 6.70
C PRO A 105 12.85 14.68 8.07
N SER A 106 13.94 14.18 8.62
CA SER A 106 14.63 14.87 9.70
C SER A 106 14.99 16.23 9.14
N THR A 107 14.44 17.29 9.69
CA THR A 107 14.88 18.66 9.52
C THR A 107 16.35 18.73 9.96
N GLY A 108 17.25 18.60 9.03
CA GLY A 108 18.70 18.64 9.24
C GLY A 108 19.42 18.39 7.93
N SER A 109 19.67 19.48 7.23
CA SER A 109 20.80 19.75 6.31
C SER A 109 21.42 18.56 5.55
N LEU A 110 21.34 18.69 4.21
CA LEU A 110 22.30 18.23 3.22
C LEU A 110 22.47 16.71 3.00
N SER A 111 22.15 16.32 1.78
CA SER A 111 22.33 15.01 1.16
C SER A 111 21.25 13.99 1.52
N ALA A 112 20.13 14.04 0.78
CA ALA A 112 19.23 12.92 0.68
C ALA A 112 20.01 11.72 0.13
N PRO A 113 20.15 10.60 0.85
CA PRO A 113 20.38 9.34 0.18
C PRO A 113 19.09 9.04 -0.57
N THR A 114 19.13 9.08 -1.88
CA THR A 114 18.21 8.33 -2.74
C THR A 114 17.88 7.03 -2.01
N PRO A 115 16.61 6.57 -1.94
CA PRO A 115 16.32 5.25 -1.37
C PRO A 115 17.25 4.27 -2.08
N SER A 116 18.25 3.78 -1.36
CA SER A 116 19.25 2.92 -1.94
C SER A 116 18.52 1.66 -2.36
N ARG A 117 18.33 1.50 -3.65
CA ARG A 117 18.05 0.20 -4.24
C ARG A 117 19.07 -0.75 -3.61
N PRO A 118 18.65 -1.88 -3.02
CA PRO A 118 19.61 -2.85 -2.51
C PRO A 118 20.72 -3.07 -3.52
N ALA A 119 21.97 -3.09 -3.08
CA ALA A 119 23.07 -3.32 -4.00
C ALA A 119 22.85 -4.68 -4.70
N PRO A 120 23.06 -4.79 -6.01
CA PRO A 120 22.94 -6.05 -6.71
C PRO A 120 23.83 -7.11 -6.07
N ASP A 121 23.23 -8.23 -5.71
CA ASP A 121 23.97 -9.40 -5.18
C ASP A 121 24.29 -10.35 -6.33
N ALA A 122 25.57 -10.65 -6.52
CA ALA A 122 26.03 -11.55 -7.57
C ALA A 122 25.44 -12.97 -7.43
N THR A 123 25.20 -13.41 -6.22
CA THR A 123 24.57 -14.73 -5.94
C THR A 123 23.12 -14.70 -6.40
N VAL A 124 22.36 -13.67 -6.04
CA VAL A 124 20.97 -13.49 -6.49
C VAL A 124 20.91 -13.42 -8.02
N GLN A 125 21.82 -12.68 -8.65
CA GLN A 125 21.89 -12.59 -10.09
C GLN A 125 22.14 -13.95 -10.76
N ALA A 126 23.04 -14.76 -10.21
CA ALA A 126 23.31 -16.11 -10.70
C ALA A 126 22.07 -17.02 -10.56
N VAL A 127 21.39 -16.93 -9.44
CA VAL A 127 20.13 -17.67 -9.20
C VAL A 127 19.04 -17.24 -10.19
N GLN A 128 18.86 -15.95 -10.43
CA GLN A 128 17.90 -15.43 -11.40
C GLN A 128 18.19 -15.97 -12.82
N ARG A 129 19.46 -15.95 -13.24
CA ARG A 129 19.86 -16.51 -14.54
C ARG A 129 19.51 -18.00 -14.61
N LYS A 130 19.86 -18.75 -13.59
CA LYS A 130 19.63 -20.20 -13.54
C LYS A 130 18.13 -20.55 -13.55
N LEU A 131 17.32 -19.81 -12.82
CA LEU A 131 15.88 -19.98 -12.83
C LEU A 131 15.29 -19.72 -14.22
N ASN A 132 15.72 -18.64 -14.89
CA ASN A 132 15.26 -18.32 -16.25
C ASN A 132 15.69 -19.40 -17.26
N GLU A 133 16.91 -19.96 -17.16
CA GLU A 133 17.37 -21.09 -17.98
C GLU A 133 16.50 -22.33 -17.78
N LEU A 134 16.00 -22.55 -16.57
CA LEU A 134 15.15 -23.68 -16.21
C LEU A 134 13.66 -23.44 -16.54
N GLY A 135 13.32 -22.26 -17.10
CA GLY A 135 11.96 -21.91 -17.50
C GLY A 135 11.11 -21.24 -16.41
N TYR A 136 11.69 -20.92 -15.24
CA TYR A 136 11.02 -20.16 -14.19
C TYR A 136 11.23 -18.67 -14.43
N SER A 137 10.15 -17.89 -14.47
CA SER A 137 10.21 -16.44 -14.76
C SER A 137 10.72 -15.64 -13.53
N ALA A 138 12.04 -15.62 -13.33
CA ALA A 138 12.66 -14.84 -12.25
C ALA A 138 12.83 -13.34 -12.57
N GLY A 139 12.42 -12.92 -13.76
CA GLY A 139 12.59 -11.56 -14.24
C GLY A 139 14.01 -11.28 -14.78
N THR A 140 14.37 -10.00 -14.89
CA THR A 140 15.70 -9.59 -15.32
C THR A 140 16.73 -9.99 -14.25
N PRO A 141 17.87 -10.60 -14.63
CA PRO A 141 18.94 -10.94 -13.67
C PRO A 141 19.67 -9.67 -13.21
N ASP A 142 19.07 -8.93 -12.32
CA ASP A 142 19.55 -7.65 -11.79
C ASP A 142 20.23 -7.77 -10.41
N GLY A 143 20.28 -9.00 -9.85
CA GLY A 143 20.87 -9.25 -8.54
C GLY A 143 20.00 -8.78 -7.38
N LEU A 144 18.72 -8.48 -7.61
CA LEU A 144 17.79 -8.05 -6.58
C LEU A 144 16.77 -9.15 -6.27
N MET A 145 16.59 -9.44 -4.99
CA MET A 145 15.58 -10.39 -4.53
C MET A 145 14.19 -9.75 -4.54
N GLY A 146 13.61 -9.61 -5.74
CA GLY A 146 12.26 -9.09 -5.93
C GLY A 146 11.19 -10.19 -5.83
N ARG A 147 9.91 -9.77 -5.95
CA ARG A 147 8.76 -10.69 -5.95
C ARG A 147 8.85 -11.74 -7.07
N GLY A 148 9.26 -11.34 -8.28
CA GLY A 148 9.42 -12.27 -9.41
C GLY A 148 10.47 -13.34 -9.11
N THR A 149 11.62 -12.94 -8.59
CA THR A 149 12.70 -13.87 -8.19
C THR A 149 12.22 -14.83 -7.12
N ARG A 150 11.56 -14.33 -6.08
CA ARG A 150 11.03 -15.17 -4.99
C ARG A 150 9.97 -16.16 -5.48
N SER A 151 9.03 -15.70 -6.31
CA SER A 151 8.00 -16.58 -6.90
C SER A 151 8.64 -17.68 -7.77
N ALA A 152 9.67 -17.35 -8.54
CA ALA A 152 10.40 -18.32 -9.34
C ALA A 152 11.14 -19.34 -8.47
N ILE A 153 11.76 -18.92 -7.36
CA ILE A 153 12.39 -19.82 -6.38
C ILE A 153 11.34 -20.76 -5.78
N ILE A 154 10.19 -20.25 -5.35
CA ILE A 154 9.09 -21.05 -4.80
C ILE A 154 8.63 -22.10 -5.81
N ALA A 155 8.39 -21.71 -7.06
CA ALA A 155 7.98 -22.63 -8.11
C ALA A 155 9.02 -23.72 -8.36
N PHE A 156 10.30 -23.35 -8.43
CA PHE A 156 11.40 -24.30 -8.56
C PHE A 156 11.47 -25.28 -7.36
N GLN A 157 11.33 -24.77 -6.14
CA GLN A 157 11.34 -25.59 -4.93
C GLN A 157 10.17 -26.57 -4.92
N GLN A 158 8.96 -26.14 -5.30
CA GLN A 158 7.78 -27.00 -5.40
C GLN A 158 7.97 -28.11 -6.44
N ASP A 159 8.47 -27.77 -7.64
CA ASP A 159 8.71 -28.75 -8.70
C ASP A 159 9.75 -29.79 -8.32
N ARG A 160 10.69 -29.44 -7.44
CA ARG A 160 11.71 -30.35 -6.91
C ARG A 160 11.35 -31.04 -5.61
N GLY A 161 10.11 -30.84 -5.13
CA GLY A 161 9.65 -31.41 -3.86
C GLY A 161 10.37 -30.87 -2.63
N LEU A 162 10.95 -29.68 -2.74
CA LEU A 162 11.61 -28.98 -1.64
C LEU A 162 10.60 -28.11 -0.88
N THR A 163 10.94 -27.74 0.36
CA THR A 163 10.12 -26.78 1.11
C THR A 163 10.14 -25.42 0.40
N ALA A 164 8.96 -24.90 0.04
CA ALA A 164 8.79 -23.65 -0.70
C ALA A 164 9.02 -22.44 0.21
N THR A 165 10.28 -22.13 0.50
CA THR A 165 10.68 -21.00 1.37
C THR A 165 10.84 -19.69 0.62
N GLY A 166 11.04 -19.74 -0.70
CA GLY A 166 11.34 -18.56 -1.51
C GLY A 166 12.72 -17.95 -1.24
N VAL A 167 13.61 -18.70 -0.59
CA VAL A 167 15.00 -18.34 -0.33
C VAL A 167 15.92 -19.27 -1.14
N ALA A 168 16.95 -18.70 -1.75
CA ALA A 168 17.95 -19.41 -2.55
C ALA A 168 19.10 -19.90 -1.66
#